data_493a8e3f1ce900c3d01a310bf17d3cdb
#
_entry.id   493a8e3f1ce900c3d01a310bf17d3cdb
#
_cell.length_a   1.000
_cell.length_b   1.000
_cell.length_c   1.000
_cell.angle_alpha   90.00
_cell.angle_beta   90.00
_cell.angle_gamma   90.00
#
_symmetry.space_group_name_H-M   'P 1'
#
loop_
_entity.id
_entity.type
_entity.pdbx_description
1 polymer ?
#
loop_
_entity_poly.entity_id
_entity_poly.type
_entity_poly.pdbx_seq_one_letter_code
_entity_poly.pdbx_strand_id
1 'polypeptide(L)'
;IHRIPTLAAKYNITADTVYIGGGTPSAPGAKRLGRIIGAAREFSAPSCETTVEINPFDAAKKNLDFALLREAGVNRISIGMQSANDGERRALGRLSGRDDVSLAVKRAQDAGIDNISLDLMLAVPGQTVDSLKDSIAFCADAGVRHVSAYILKIEEGTRFYEKRGELTLPDEDATCELYLTACEELEKRGFMQYEISNFAEPGYESRHNLKYWDCDEYLGIGPAAHSFIDGRRFFFPRDINSFIAGCEPTDDGEGGSFEEYLMLRLRLNNGLV
;
A
#
# COMPACT_ATOMS: atom_id res chain seq x y z
N ILE A 1 -9.74 7.71 -16.67
CA ILE A 1 -9.88 6.53 -17.55
C ILE A 1 -9.31 6.84 -18.93
N HIS A 2 -9.76 7.91 -19.61
CA HIS A 2 -9.33 8.24 -20.98
C HIS A 2 -7.81 8.43 -21.14
N ARG A 3 -7.09 8.80 -20.11
CA ARG A 3 -5.62 8.97 -20.16
C ARG A 3 -4.85 7.64 -20.10
N ILE A 4 -5.45 6.57 -19.59
CA ILE A 4 -4.78 5.27 -19.46
C ILE A 4 -4.33 4.74 -20.85
N PRO A 5 -5.20 4.57 -21.85
CA PRO A 5 -4.77 4.06 -23.16
C PRO A 5 -3.78 4.99 -23.86
N THR A 6 -3.97 6.30 -23.75
CA THR A 6 -3.07 7.28 -24.38
C THR A 6 -1.64 7.19 -23.82
N LEU A 7 -1.50 7.11 -22.49
CA LEU A 7 -0.19 7.03 -21.84
C LEU A 7 0.44 5.65 -21.99
N ALA A 8 -0.35 4.58 -21.90
CA ALA A 8 0.14 3.23 -22.12
C ALA A 8 0.68 3.06 -23.55
N ALA A 9 -0.01 3.58 -24.55
CA ALA A 9 0.47 3.57 -25.93
C ALA A 9 1.70 4.47 -26.15
N LYS A 10 1.73 5.66 -25.54
CA LYS A 10 2.87 6.60 -25.64
C LYS A 10 4.17 5.96 -25.14
N TYR A 11 4.10 5.20 -24.07
CA TYR A 11 5.27 4.57 -23.43
C TYR A 11 5.38 3.05 -23.73
N ASN A 12 4.59 2.52 -24.67
CA ASN A 12 4.60 1.10 -25.07
C ASN A 12 4.49 0.14 -23.87
N ILE A 13 3.59 0.42 -22.93
CA ILE A 13 3.47 -0.31 -21.67
C ILE A 13 2.74 -1.65 -21.86
N THR A 14 3.33 -2.71 -21.31
CA THR A 14 2.64 -3.95 -20.97
C THR A 14 2.83 -4.20 -19.47
N ALA A 15 1.83 -3.86 -18.66
CA ALA A 15 1.93 -3.92 -17.22
C ALA A 15 1.86 -5.36 -16.70
N ASP A 16 2.80 -5.77 -15.91
CA ASP A 16 2.79 -7.02 -15.12
C ASP A 16 2.27 -6.79 -13.69
N THR A 17 2.17 -5.52 -13.25
CA THR A 17 1.49 -5.11 -12.03
C THR A 17 0.65 -3.85 -12.27
N VAL A 18 -0.52 -3.79 -11.63
CA VAL A 18 -1.37 -2.59 -11.54
C VAL A 18 -1.68 -2.34 -10.08
N TYR A 19 -1.36 -1.14 -9.59
CA TYR A 19 -1.60 -0.77 -8.20
C TYR A 19 -2.49 0.47 -8.14
N ILE A 20 -3.63 0.36 -7.46
CA ILE A 20 -4.56 1.46 -7.26
C ILE A 20 -4.50 1.88 -5.80
N GLY A 21 -3.74 2.95 -5.56
CA GLY A 21 -3.42 3.50 -4.26
C GLY A 21 -3.59 5.00 -4.19
N GLY A 22 -3.20 5.56 -3.04
CA GLY A 22 -3.23 6.99 -2.75
C GLY A 22 -4.60 7.51 -2.32
N GLY A 23 -4.62 8.30 -1.27
CA GLY A 23 -5.85 8.80 -0.67
C GLY A 23 -6.74 7.67 -0.13
N THR A 24 -7.90 7.48 -0.72
CA THR A 24 -8.82 6.38 -0.35
C THR A 24 -9.43 5.78 -1.62
N PRO A 25 -8.75 4.85 -2.28
CA PRO A 25 -9.20 4.28 -3.55
C PRO A 25 -10.57 3.60 -3.48
N SER A 26 -10.94 3.03 -2.31
CA SER A 26 -12.24 2.41 -2.08
C SER A 26 -13.43 3.37 -2.02
N ALA A 27 -13.18 4.67 -1.77
CA ALA A 27 -14.25 5.67 -1.58
C ALA A 27 -15.22 5.83 -2.78
N PRO A 28 -14.78 5.78 -4.06
CA PRO A 28 -15.68 5.88 -5.20
C PRO A 28 -16.53 4.61 -5.43
N GLY A 29 -16.26 3.53 -4.71
CA GLY A 29 -16.98 2.25 -4.80
C GLY A 29 -16.52 1.33 -5.94
N ALA A 30 -16.83 0.04 -5.81
CA ALA A 30 -16.35 -1.02 -6.69
C ALA A 30 -16.67 -0.80 -8.18
N LYS A 31 -17.84 -0.23 -8.49
CA LYS A 31 -18.25 0.01 -9.88
C LYS A 31 -17.35 0.99 -10.64
N ARG A 32 -16.91 2.07 -9.96
CA ARG A 32 -16.00 3.05 -10.55
C ARG A 32 -14.56 2.53 -10.59
N LEU A 33 -14.13 1.83 -9.54
CA LEU A 33 -12.85 1.13 -9.53
C LEU A 33 -12.77 0.10 -10.65
N GLY A 34 -13.78 -0.73 -10.85
CA GLY A 34 -13.83 -1.73 -11.92
C GLY A 34 -13.63 -1.13 -13.30
N ARG A 35 -14.18 0.08 -13.57
CA ARG A 35 -13.95 0.78 -14.84
C ARG A 35 -12.49 1.26 -15.00
N ILE A 36 -11.84 1.67 -13.92
CA ILE A 36 -10.43 2.09 -13.96
C ILE A 36 -9.54 0.86 -14.20
N ILE A 37 -9.80 -0.21 -13.44
CA ILE A 37 -9.08 -1.49 -13.56
C ILE A 37 -9.24 -2.08 -14.95
N GLY A 38 -10.47 -2.11 -15.48
CA GLY A 38 -10.75 -2.60 -16.83
C GLY A 38 -9.94 -1.88 -17.90
N ALA A 39 -9.86 -0.54 -17.82
CA ALA A 39 -9.04 0.26 -18.73
C ALA A 39 -7.53 -0.03 -18.61
N ALA A 40 -7.02 -0.31 -17.40
CA ALA A 40 -5.62 -0.66 -17.19
C ALA A 40 -5.32 -2.08 -17.70
N ARG A 41 -6.26 -3.01 -17.54
CA ARG A 41 -6.09 -4.41 -17.95
C ARG A 41 -5.97 -4.60 -19.47
N GLU A 42 -6.48 -3.69 -20.27
CA GLU A 42 -6.26 -3.72 -21.73
C GLU A 42 -4.78 -3.66 -22.10
N PHE A 43 -3.93 -3.15 -21.19
CA PHE A 43 -2.49 -3.00 -21.35
C PHE A 43 -1.71 -3.87 -20.35
N SER A 44 -2.31 -4.92 -19.83
CA SER A 44 -1.71 -5.76 -18.79
C SER A 44 -1.47 -7.18 -19.30
N ALA A 45 -0.38 -7.79 -18.80
CA ALA A 45 -0.11 -9.20 -19.03
C ALA A 45 -1.20 -10.09 -18.37
N PRO A 46 -1.46 -11.29 -18.87
CA PRO A 46 -2.44 -12.22 -18.28
C PRO A 46 -2.19 -12.55 -16.79
N SER A 47 -0.90 -12.57 -16.38
CA SER A 47 -0.47 -12.84 -15.01
C SER A 47 -0.29 -11.57 -14.15
N CYS A 48 -0.89 -10.46 -14.55
CA CYS A 48 -0.76 -9.17 -13.87
C CYS A 48 -1.25 -9.24 -12.41
N GLU A 49 -0.41 -8.78 -11.48
CA GLU A 49 -0.85 -8.51 -10.11
C GLU A 49 -1.65 -7.20 -10.09
N THR A 50 -2.91 -7.28 -9.73
CA THR A 50 -3.80 -6.10 -9.64
C THR A 50 -4.18 -5.86 -8.19
N THR A 51 -3.58 -4.84 -7.58
CA THR A 51 -3.77 -4.47 -6.18
C THR A 51 -4.69 -3.26 -6.04
N VAL A 52 -5.56 -3.28 -5.04
CA VAL A 52 -6.36 -2.12 -4.61
C VAL A 52 -6.19 -1.90 -3.12
N GLU A 53 -5.93 -0.65 -2.72
CA GLU A 53 -5.98 -0.24 -1.31
C GLU A 53 -7.43 -0.08 -0.86
N ILE A 54 -7.77 -0.68 0.28
CA ILE A 54 -9.11 -0.67 0.86
C ILE A 54 -9.10 -0.01 2.24
N ASN A 55 -9.99 0.95 2.42
CA ASN A 55 -10.28 1.45 3.76
C ASN A 55 -11.33 0.52 4.41
N PRO A 56 -11.06 -0.05 5.61
CA PRO A 56 -12.00 -0.92 6.31
C PRO A 56 -13.38 -0.30 6.51
N PHE A 57 -13.46 1.01 6.74
CA PHE A 57 -14.73 1.73 6.86
C PHE A 57 -15.57 1.63 5.57
N ASP A 58 -14.96 1.79 4.41
CA ASP A 58 -15.67 1.68 3.13
C ASP A 58 -16.16 0.24 2.91
N ALA A 59 -15.32 -0.74 3.25
CA ALA A 59 -15.67 -2.15 3.16
C ALA A 59 -16.85 -2.52 4.06
N ALA A 60 -16.84 -2.08 5.34
CA ALA A 60 -17.83 -2.46 6.33
C ALA A 60 -19.09 -1.59 6.28
N LYS A 61 -18.95 -0.26 6.23
CA LYS A 61 -20.07 0.69 6.38
C LYS A 61 -20.68 1.12 5.06
N LYS A 62 -19.89 1.14 3.96
CA LYS A 62 -20.38 1.47 2.61
C LYS A 62 -20.62 0.24 1.73
N ASN A 63 -20.50 -0.95 2.30
CA ASN A 63 -20.78 -2.22 1.64
C ASN A 63 -20.09 -2.37 0.29
N LEU A 64 -18.75 -2.17 0.26
CA LEU A 64 -17.94 -2.34 -0.94
C LEU A 64 -18.12 -3.75 -1.52
N ASP A 65 -18.39 -3.82 -2.82
CA ASP A 65 -18.61 -5.08 -3.52
C ASP A 65 -17.28 -5.70 -3.97
N PHE A 66 -16.79 -6.68 -3.22
CA PHE A 66 -15.55 -7.39 -3.50
C PHE A 66 -15.68 -8.36 -4.68
N ALA A 67 -16.87 -8.94 -4.91
CA ALA A 67 -17.11 -9.81 -6.05
C ALA A 67 -16.94 -9.04 -7.36
N LEU A 68 -17.50 -7.82 -7.42
CA LEU A 68 -17.31 -6.94 -8.57
C LEU A 68 -15.84 -6.51 -8.77
N LEU A 69 -15.08 -6.31 -7.69
CA LEU A 69 -13.64 -6.05 -7.81
C LEU A 69 -12.89 -7.27 -8.34
N ARG A 70 -13.25 -8.48 -7.87
CA ARG A 70 -12.67 -9.74 -8.34
C ARG A 70 -12.95 -9.97 -9.83
N GLU A 71 -14.19 -9.75 -10.27
CA GLU A 71 -14.59 -9.83 -11.68
C GLU A 71 -13.83 -8.81 -12.54
N ALA A 72 -13.60 -7.60 -12.03
CA ALA A 72 -12.78 -6.60 -12.71
C ALA A 72 -11.30 -6.99 -12.82
N GLY A 73 -10.86 -8.00 -12.06
CA GLY A 73 -9.52 -8.58 -12.13
C GLY A 73 -8.62 -8.27 -10.95
N VAL A 74 -9.15 -7.71 -9.85
CA VAL A 74 -8.39 -7.58 -8.60
C VAL A 74 -8.04 -8.96 -8.09
N ASN A 75 -6.75 -9.18 -7.80
CA ASN A 75 -6.24 -10.42 -7.26
C ASN A 75 -5.39 -10.21 -5.99
N ARG A 76 -5.14 -8.96 -5.60
CA ARG A 76 -4.49 -8.58 -4.35
C ARG A 76 -5.19 -7.36 -3.72
N ILE A 77 -5.27 -7.33 -2.39
CA ILE A 77 -5.86 -6.21 -1.64
C ILE A 77 -4.91 -5.81 -0.52
N SER A 78 -4.75 -4.49 -0.28
CA SER A 78 -4.11 -3.94 0.91
C SER A 78 -5.15 -3.22 1.75
N ILE A 79 -5.26 -3.59 3.03
CA ILE A 79 -6.25 -3.05 3.97
C ILE A 79 -5.55 -2.28 5.08
N GLY A 80 -5.82 -0.98 5.18
CA GLY A 80 -5.23 -0.11 6.18
C GLY A 80 -5.79 -0.35 7.59
N MET A 81 -5.32 -1.38 8.28
CA MET A 81 -5.71 -1.69 9.66
C MET A 81 -5.09 -0.74 10.68
N GLN A 82 -3.80 -0.50 10.56
CA GLN A 82 -2.92 0.33 11.38
C GLN A 82 -2.61 -0.28 12.77
N SER A 83 -3.58 -0.78 13.50
CA SER A 83 -3.47 -1.47 14.78
C SER A 83 -4.73 -2.29 15.04
N ALA A 84 -4.65 -3.36 15.82
CA ALA A 84 -5.81 -4.06 16.38
C ALA A 84 -6.37 -3.35 17.63
N ASN A 85 -5.63 -2.41 18.22
CA ASN A 85 -6.05 -1.64 19.40
C ASN A 85 -6.87 -0.41 19.00
N ASP A 86 -8.10 -0.30 19.54
CA ASP A 86 -9.01 0.81 19.24
C ASP A 86 -8.48 2.17 19.74
N GLY A 87 -7.70 2.19 20.82
CA GLY A 87 -7.07 3.41 21.34
C GLY A 87 -6.05 3.98 20.35
N GLU A 88 -5.17 3.12 19.85
CA GLU A 88 -4.15 3.46 18.85
C GLU A 88 -4.78 3.91 17.53
N ARG A 89 -5.82 3.19 17.05
CA ARG A 89 -6.57 3.63 15.87
C ARG A 89 -7.22 4.99 16.01
N ARG A 90 -7.84 5.27 17.17
CA ARG A 90 -8.41 6.60 17.45
C ARG A 90 -7.34 7.69 17.49
N ALA A 91 -6.18 7.40 18.07
CA ALA A 91 -5.04 8.33 18.04
C ALA A 91 -4.59 8.65 16.62
N LEU A 92 -4.67 7.68 15.70
CA LEU A 92 -4.42 7.86 14.26
C LEU A 92 -5.60 8.47 13.49
N GLY A 93 -6.69 8.84 14.16
CA GLY A 93 -7.87 9.41 13.52
C GLY A 93 -8.67 8.41 12.67
N ARG A 94 -8.52 7.10 12.92
CA ARG A 94 -9.24 6.06 12.19
C ARG A 94 -10.65 5.87 12.76
N LEU A 95 -11.64 5.80 11.84
CA LEU A 95 -13.05 5.62 12.19
C LEU A 95 -13.49 4.15 12.24
N SER A 96 -12.73 3.27 11.60
CA SER A 96 -12.99 1.83 11.58
C SER A 96 -12.52 1.16 12.85
N GLY A 97 -13.29 0.18 13.34
CA GLY A 97 -12.91 -0.69 14.45
C GLY A 97 -12.23 -1.99 13.98
N ARG A 98 -11.77 -2.79 14.94
CA ARG A 98 -11.21 -4.14 14.71
C ARG A 98 -12.19 -5.02 13.92
N ASP A 99 -13.49 -4.99 14.26
CA ASP A 99 -14.53 -5.79 13.60
C ASP A 99 -14.74 -5.37 12.14
N ASP A 100 -14.55 -4.08 11.80
CA ASP A 100 -14.64 -3.60 10.44
C ASP A 100 -13.50 -4.17 9.57
N VAL A 101 -12.30 -4.32 10.14
CA VAL A 101 -11.16 -4.99 9.47
C VAL A 101 -11.45 -6.46 9.25
N SER A 102 -11.89 -7.18 10.30
CA SER A 102 -12.28 -8.60 10.19
C SER A 102 -13.33 -8.82 9.11
N LEU A 103 -14.34 -7.96 9.07
CA LEU A 103 -15.40 -8.03 8.06
C LEU A 103 -14.86 -7.76 6.64
N ALA A 104 -13.94 -6.80 6.49
CA ALA A 104 -13.33 -6.51 5.20
C ALA A 104 -12.50 -7.69 4.68
N VAL A 105 -11.67 -8.30 5.54
CA VAL A 105 -10.88 -9.50 5.21
C VAL A 105 -11.80 -10.65 4.80
N LYS A 106 -12.80 -10.95 5.66
CA LYS A 106 -13.74 -12.03 5.37
C LYS A 106 -14.46 -11.85 4.03
N ARG A 107 -14.95 -10.65 3.73
CA ARG A 107 -15.63 -10.37 2.47
C ARG A 107 -14.73 -10.51 1.25
N ALA A 108 -13.46 -10.15 1.38
CA ALA A 108 -12.48 -10.34 0.31
C ALA A 108 -12.25 -11.84 0.06
N GLN A 109 -12.06 -12.63 1.12
CA GLN A 109 -11.90 -14.09 1.04
C GLN A 109 -13.16 -14.77 0.45
N ASP A 110 -14.36 -14.38 0.92
CA ASP A 110 -15.64 -14.89 0.41
C ASP A 110 -15.82 -14.58 -1.10
N ALA A 111 -15.20 -13.53 -1.60
CA ALA A 111 -15.16 -13.18 -3.03
C ALA A 111 -14.03 -13.87 -3.83
N GLY A 112 -13.22 -14.72 -3.19
CA GLY A 112 -12.10 -15.43 -3.81
C GLY A 112 -10.86 -14.56 -4.01
N ILE A 113 -10.63 -13.55 -3.15
CA ILE A 113 -9.40 -12.77 -3.09
C ILE A 113 -8.66 -13.15 -1.82
N ASP A 114 -7.69 -14.07 -1.94
CA ASP A 114 -6.93 -14.61 -0.80
C ASP A 114 -5.59 -13.90 -0.57
N ASN A 115 -5.06 -13.20 -1.59
CA ASN A 115 -3.86 -12.38 -1.45
C ASN A 115 -4.21 -11.05 -0.79
N ILE A 116 -4.20 -11.05 0.54
CA ILE A 116 -4.59 -9.89 1.36
C ILE A 116 -3.41 -9.45 2.20
N SER A 117 -3.14 -8.13 2.17
CA SER A 117 -2.22 -7.44 3.08
C SER A 117 -2.99 -6.69 4.14
N LEU A 118 -2.51 -6.73 5.38
CA LEU A 118 -2.89 -5.78 6.43
C LEU A 118 -1.74 -4.82 6.70
N ASP A 119 -2.04 -3.52 6.71
CA ASP A 119 -1.04 -2.50 7.01
C ASP A 119 -1.07 -2.18 8.51
N LEU A 120 0.07 -2.28 9.17
CA LEU A 120 0.34 -1.91 10.55
C LEU A 120 1.15 -0.62 10.62
N MET A 121 0.88 0.19 11.62
CA MET A 121 1.72 1.32 12.00
C MET A 121 2.44 1.02 13.30
N LEU A 122 3.75 1.20 13.29
CA LEU A 122 4.62 1.07 14.45
C LEU A 122 4.91 2.45 15.05
N ALA A 123 5.22 2.46 16.34
CA ALA A 123 5.54 3.68 17.09
C ALA A 123 4.42 4.73 17.08
N VAL A 124 3.16 4.27 17.09
CA VAL A 124 2.01 5.17 17.22
C VAL A 124 1.80 5.59 18.69
N PRO A 125 1.11 6.74 18.95
CA PRO A 125 0.87 7.19 20.31
C PRO A 125 0.20 6.13 21.18
N GLY A 126 0.83 5.83 22.33
CA GLY A 126 0.33 4.87 23.31
C GLY A 126 0.55 3.38 22.96
N GLN A 127 1.24 3.09 21.88
CA GLN A 127 1.58 1.71 21.50
C GLN A 127 2.56 1.09 22.48
N THR A 128 2.33 -0.17 22.82
CA THR A 128 3.21 -1.00 23.64
C THR A 128 3.61 -2.26 22.88
N VAL A 129 4.66 -2.94 23.37
CA VAL A 129 5.07 -4.25 22.84
C VAL A 129 3.90 -5.25 22.85
N ASP A 130 3.11 -5.27 23.93
CA ASP A 130 1.97 -6.19 24.04
C ASP A 130 0.86 -5.85 23.03
N SER A 131 0.49 -4.57 22.86
CA SER A 131 -0.53 -4.16 21.88
C SER A 131 -0.09 -4.39 20.44
N LEU A 132 1.22 -4.29 20.16
CA LEU A 132 1.79 -4.66 18.87
C LEU A 132 1.70 -6.18 18.63
N LYS A 133 2.06 -7.01 19.62
CA LYS A 133 1.91 -8.47 19.54
C LYS A 133 0.47 -8.89 19.30
N ASP A 134 -0.50 -8.25 19.95
CA ASP A 134 -1.93 -8.47 19.71
C ASP A 134 -2.33 -8.11 18.26
N SER A 135 -1.77 -7.03 17.73
CA SER A 135 -2.03 -6.61 16.34
C SER A 135 -1.45 -7.60 15.33
N ILE A 136 -0.27 -8.13 15.59
CA ILE A 136 0.37 -9.15 14.75
C ILE A 136 -0.38 -10.50 14.85
N ALA A 137 -0.79 -10.90 16.05
CA ALA A 137 -1.62 -12.08 16.24
C ALA A 137 -2.93 -11.98 15.47
N PHE A 138 -3.58 -10.81 15.50
CA PHE A 138 -4.77 -10.55 14.71
C PHE A 138 -4.54 -10.73 13.21
N CYS A 139 -3.42 -10.29 12.66
CA CYS A 139 -3.09 -10.48 11.24
C CYS A 139 -3.03 -11.98 10.89
N ALA A 140 -2.34 -12.77 11.71
CA ALA A 140 -2.23 -14.22 11.51
C ALA A 140 -3.59 -14.92 11.63
N ASP A 141 -4.36 -14.60 12.67
CA ASP A 141 -5.68 -15.19 12.92
C ASP A 141 -6.71 -14.85 11.82
N ALA A 142 -6.56 -13.67 11.19
CA ALA A 142 -7.38 -13.27 10.06
C ALA A 142 -7.05 -14.05 8.76
N GLY A 143 -5.97 -14.82 8.74
CA GLY A 143 -5.56 -15.64 7.60
C GLY A 143 -5.10 -14.81 6.39
N VAL A 144 -4.50 -13.64 6.63
CA VAL A 144 -3.90 -12.84 5.56
C VAL A 144 -2.54 -13.41 5.16
N ARG A 145 -2.03 -13.06 3.98
CA ARG A 145 -0.79 -13.60 3.42
C ARG A 145 0.37 -12.61 3.47
N HIS A 146 0.08 -11.36 3.81
CA HIS A 146 1.06 -10.28 3.78
C HIS A 146 0.77 -9.27 4.90
N VAL A 147 1.82 -8.69 5.48
CA VAL A 147 1.73 -7.62 6.46
C VAL A 147 2.74 -6.54 6.08
N SER A 148 2.25 -5.29 6.00
CA SER A 148 3.12 -4.11 5.92
C SER A 148 3.24 -3.50 7.31
N ALA A 149 4.44 -3.24 7.80
CA ALA A 149 4.70 -2.68 9.12
C ALA A 149 5.55 -1.41 8.98
N TYR A 150 4.90 -0.26 9.02
CA TYR A 150 5.54 1.04 8.81
C TYR A 150 5.74 1.78 10.13
N ILE A 151 6.95 2.27 10.38
CA ILE A 151 7.19 3.20 11.50
C ILE A 151 6.50 4.53 11.20
N LEU A 152 5.72 5.04 12.15
CA LEU A 152 5.04 6.32 12.02
C LEU A 152 6.05 7.45 11.83
N LYS A 153 5.95 8.14 10.69
CA LYS A 153 6.70 9.35 10.40
C LYS A 153 5.74 10.54 10.38
N ILE A 154 6.07 11.58 11.15
CA ILE A 154 5.28 12.81 11.21
C ILE A 154 5.77 13.77 10.13
N GLU A 155 4.98 13.93 9.08
CA GLU A 155 5.32 14.79 7.95
C GLU A 155 4.73 16.19 8.13
N GLU A 156 5.50 17.22 7.74
CA GLU A 156 5.04 18.61 7.72
C GLU A 156 3.77 18.79 6.88
N GLY A 157 2.91 19.73 7.27
CA GLY A 157 1.64 19.99 6.61
C GLY A 157 0.54 18.98 6.93
N THR A 158 0.77 18.03 7.85
CA THR A 158 -0.25 17.10 8.34
C THR A 158 -0.82 17.57 9.69
N ARG A 159 -2.06 17.15 10.00
CA ARG A 159 -2.65 17.39 11.34
C ARG A 159 -1.83 16.78 12.47
N PHE A 160 -1.13 15.69 12.21
CA PHE A 160 -0.20 15.09 13.16
C PHE A 160 0.98 16.02 13.46
N TYR A 161 1.53 16.67 12.44
CA TYR A 161 2.60 17.64 12.61
C TYR A 161 2.13 18.86 13.42
N GLU A 162 0.94 19.37 13.16
CA GLU A 162 0.34 20.48 13.91
C GLU A 162 0.19 20.15 15.40
N LYS A 163 -0.17 18.90 15.72
CA LYS A 163 -0.40 18.41 17.08
C LYS A 163 0.79 17.69 17.72
N ARG A 164 1.96 17.67 17.08
CA ARG A 164 3.11 16.87 17.54
C ARG A 164 3.53 17.12 18.98
N GLY A 165 3.34 18.34 19.48
CA GLY A 165 3.63 18.69 20.89
C GLY A 165 2.63 18.13 21.90
N GLU A 166 1.47 17.62 21.46
CA GLU A 166 0.44 17.00 22.29
C GLU A 166 0.52 15.47 22.28
N LEU A 167 1.33 14.89 21.36
CA LEU A 167 1.43 13.46 21.17
C LEU A 167 2.51 12.87 22.10
N THR A 168 2.16 11.81 22.80
CA THR A 168 3.13 10.97 23.52
C THR A 168 3.58 9.85 22.60
N LEU A 169 4.70 10.06 21.91
CA LEU A 169 5.30 9.07 21.01
C LEU A 169 6.38 8.27 21.76
N PRO A 170 6.62 7.01 21.38
CA PRO A 170 7.81 6.28 21.77
C PRO A 170 9.08 7.04 21.38
N ASP A 171 10.11 6.97 22.21
CA ASP A 171 11.45 7.45 21.86
C ASP A 171 12.13 6.52 20.84
N GLU A 172 13.38 6.82 20.47
CA GLU A 172 14.11 6.04 19.48
C GLU A 172 14.35 4.60 19.95
N ASP A 173 14.70 4.38 21.20
CA ASP A 173 14.97 3.04 21.74
C ASP A 173 13.68 2.20 21.77
N ALA A 174 12.59 2.77 22.25
CA ALA A 174 11.28 2.10 22.23
C ALA A 174 10.78 1.86 20.80
N THR A 175 11.05 2.77 19.86
CA THR A 175 10.73 2.58 18.44
C THR A 175 11.52 1.42 17.85
N CYS A 176 12.82 1.32 18.16
CA CYS A 176 13.65 0.19 17.74
C CYS A 176 13.16 -1.13 18.34
N GLU A 177 12.80 -1.15 19.63
CA GLU A 177 12.24 -2.33 20.28
C GLU A 177 10.95 -2.78 19.62
N LEU A 178 10.03 -1.86 19.30
CA LEU A 178 8.79 -2.17 18.58
C LEU A 178 9.07 -2.75 17.19
N TYR A 179 10.01 -2.17 16.45
CA TYR A 179 10.35 -2.68 15.12
C TYR A 179 10.97 -4.09 15.19
N LEU A 180 11.93 -4.31 16.07
CA LEU A 180 12.55 -5.64 16.24
C LEU A 180 11.54 -6.68 16.72
N THR A 181 10.65 -6.28 17.63
CA THR A 181 9.52 -7.15 18.06
C THR A 181 8.62 -7.50 16.87
N ALA A 182 8.32 -6.53 15.99
CA ALA A 182 7.50 -6.79 14.81
C ALA A 182 8.18 -7.82 13.89
N CYS A 183 9.48 -7.67 13.62
CA CYS A 183 10.24 -8.63 12.81
C CYS A 183 10.17 -10.04 13.39
N GLU A 184 10.50 -10.20 14.68
CA GLU A 184 10.50 -11.50 15.36
C GLU A 184 9.10 -12.15 15.41
N GLU A 185 8.08 -11.37 15.76
CA GLU A 185 6.73 -11.91 15.94
C GLU A 185 6.04 -12.24 14.62
N LEU A 186 6.32 -11.50 13.56
CA LEU A 186 5.84 -11.82 12.21
C LEU A 186 6.52 -13.07 11.66
N GLU A 187 7.85 -13.20 11.81
CA GLU A 187 8.59 -14.39 11.38
C GLU A 187 8.14 -15.65 12.10
N LYS A 188 7.92 -15.60 13.41
CA LYS A 188 7.38 -16.73 14.21
C LYS A 188 6.01 -17.22 13.70
N ARG A 189 5.28 -16.36 12.97
CA ARG A 189 3.96 -16.67 12.38
C ARG A 189 4.00 -16.98 10.89
N GLY A 190 5.22 -17.10 10.33
CA GLY A 190 5.42 -17.47 8.93
C GLY A 190 5.43 -16.33 7.93
N PHE A 191 5.37 -15.07 8.39
CA PHE A 191 5.55 -13.90 7.55
C PHE A 191 7.03 -13.55 7.47
N MET A 192 7.68 -13.96 6.40
CA MET A 192 9.11 -13.69 6.19
C MET A 192 9.32 -12.25 5.75
N GLN A 193 10.25 -11.55 6.39
CA GLN A 193 10.64 -10.22 5.94
C GLN A 193 11.32 -10.32 4.57
N TYR A 194 10.83 -9.58 3.56
CA TYR A 194 11.48 -9.53 2.27
C TYR A 194 12.07 -8.15 1.94
N GLU A 195 11.58 -7.09 2.61
CA GLU A 195 12.17 -5.75 2.62
C GLU A 195 11.89 -5.06 3.97
N ILE A 196 12.45 -3.89 4.22
CA ILE A 196 12.45 -3.22 5.54
C ILE A 196 11.08 -3.17 6.20
N SER A 197 10.00 -2.90 5.44
CA SER A 197 8.66 -2.66 5.99
C SER A 197 7.65 -3.74 5.63
N ASN A 198 8.00 -4.73 4.80
CA ASN A 198 7.03 -5.69 4.29
C ASN A 198 7.43 -7.13 4.57
N PHE A 199 6.43 -7.89 4.99
CA PHE A 199 6.52 -9.28 5.43
C PHE A 199 5.44 -10.09 4.72
N ALA A 200 5.78 -11.30 4.26
CA ALA A 200 4.84 -12.15 3.53
C ALA A 200 5.06 -13.62 3.82
N GLU A 201 4.03 -14.43 3.66
CA GLU A 201 4.21 -15.86 3.41
C GLU A 201 4.97 -16.04 2.07
N PRO A 202 5.86 -17.03 1.94
CA PRO A 202 6.62 -17.25 0.70
C PRO A 202 5.71 -17.32 -0.54
N GLY A 203 6.00 -16.48 -1.55
CA GLY A 203 5.23 -16.38 -2.79
C GLY A 203 4.09 -15.36 -2.76
N TYR A 204 3.91 -14.62 -1.64
CA TYR A 204 2.92 -13.55 -1.50
C TYR A 204 3.55 -12.16 -1.33
N GLU A 205 4.84 -12.03 -1.63
CA GLU A 205 5.52 -10.74 -1.70
C GLU A 205 4.80 -9.82 -2.70
N SER A 206 4.68 -8.52 -2.37
CA SER A 206 4.08 -7.56 -3.30
C SER A 206 4.97 -7.36 -4.51
N ARG A 207 4.59 -7.90 -5.66
CA ARG A 207 5.34 -7.77 -6.91
C ARG A 207 5.46 -6.31 -7.33
N HIS A 208 4.43 -5.52 -7.07
CA HIS A 208 4.45 -4.08 -7.37
C HIS A 208 5.48 -3.33 -6.53
N ASN A 209 5.56 -3.62 -5.21
CA ASN A 209 6.54 -2.97 -4.34
C ASN A 209 7.98 -3.36 -4.70
N LEU A 210 8.21 -4.64 -5.04
CA LEU A 210 9.52 -5.12 -5.46
C LEU A 210 10.07 -4.35 -6.66
N LYS A 211 9.21 -3.93 -7.62
CA LYS A 211 9.65 -3.12 -8.76
C LYS A 211 10.33 -1.82 -8.37
N TYR A 212 9.83 -1.15 -7.35
CA TYR A 212 10.48 0.06 -6.84
C TYR A 212 11.87 -0.24 -6.28
N TRP A 213 12.00 -1.34 -5.55
CA TRP A 213 13.27 -1.73 -4.92
C TRP A 213 14.27 -2.34 -5.91
N ASP A 214 13.79 -2.91 -7.00
CA ASP A 214 14.60 -3.37 -8.13
C ASP A 214 14.95 -2.24 -9.10
N CYS A 215 14.49 -1.01 -8.85
CA CYS A 215 14.64 0.15 -9.73
C CYS A 215 14.05 -0.08 -11.13
N ASP A 216 12.96 -0.88 -11.21
CA ASP A 216 12.22 -1.13 -12.43
C ASP A 216 11.41 0.09 -12.87
N GLU A 217 11.09 0.15 -14.14
CA GLU A 217 10.25 1.19 -14.70
C GLU A 217 8.79 1.07 -14.26
N TYR A 218 8.16 2.21 -14.03
CA TYR A 218 6.74 2.28 -13.70
C TYR A 218 6.09 3.56 -14.23
N LEU A 219 4.82 3.46 -14.60
CA LEU A 219 4.00 4.57 -15.06
C LEU A 219 2.92 4.91 -14.02
N GLY A 220 3.01 6.09 -13.41
CA GLY A 220 1.99 6.64 -12.54
C GLY A 220 0.94 7.44 -13.32
N ILE A 221 -0.35 7.17 -13.09
CA ILE A 221 -1.46 7.84 -13.76
C ILE A 221 -2.43 8.40 -12.72
N GLY A 222 -2.36 9.67 -12.46
CA GLY A 222 -3.22 10.36 -11.50
C GLY A 222 -2.60 11.65 -11.00
N PRO A 223 -3.36 12.51 -10.30
CA PRO A 223 -2.80 13.68 -9.62
C PRO A 223 -1.73 13.24 -8.61
N ALA A 224 -0.59 13.90 -8.62
CA ALA A 224 0.61 13.59 -7.83
C ALA A 224 1.22 12.18 -8.09
N ALA A 225 0.82 11.47 -9.13
CA ALA A 225 1.43 10.19 -9.46
C ALA A 225 2.79 10.40 -10.12
N HIS A 226 3.81 9.72 -9.59
CA HIS A 226 5.17 9.70 -10.11
C HIS A 226 5.39 8.56 -11.09
N SER A 227 6.35 8.72 -11.98
CA SER A 227 6.75 7.73 -12.99
C SER A 227 8.26 7.68 -13.08
N PHE A 228 8.77 6.51 -13.49
CA PHE A 228 10.16 6.30 -13.88
C PHE A 228 10.18 5.48 -15.15
N ILE A 229 10.58 6.06 -16.29
CA ILE A 229 10.59 5.41 -17.62
C ILE A 229 11.78 5.95 -18.41
N ASP A 230 12.50 5.11 -19.13
CA ASP A 230 13.64 5.45 -19.98
C ASP A 230 14.70 6.30 -19.23
N GLY A 231 14.97 5.96 -17.97
CA GLY A 231 15.93 6.66 -17.13
C GLY A 231 15.49 8.07 -16.68
N ARG A 232 14.23 8.44 -16.90
CA ARG A 232 13.67 9.76 -16.52
C ARG A 232 12.58 9.61 -15.48
N ARG A 233 12.60 10.51 -14.47
CA ARG A 233 11.52 10.67 -13.51
C ARG A 233 10.62 11.82 -13.92
N PHE A 234 9.33 11.64 -13.76
CA PHE A 234 8.34 12.70 -13.97
C PHE A 234 7.11 12.43 -13.12
N PHE A 235 6.32 13.46 -12.87
CA PHE A 235 5.09 13.34 -12.09
C PHE A 235 3.97 14.21 -12.66
N PHE A 236 2.72 13.86 -12.37
CA PHE A 236 1.60 14.72 -12.64
C PHE A 236 1.39 15.72 -11.50
N PRO A 237 1.08 17.01 -11.79
CA PRO A 237 0.74 17.98 -10.77
C PRO A 237 -0.37 17.47 -9.83
N ARG A 238 -0.32 17.88 -8.57
CA ARG A 238 -1.28 17.47 -7.53
C ARG A 238 -2.71 17.98 -7.82
N ASP A 239 -2.85 19.02 -8.63
CA ASP A 239 -4.14 19.63 -8.94
C ASP A 239 -5.01 18.71 -9.81
N ILE A 240 -6.18 18.33 -9.27
CA ILE A 240 -7.14 17.44 -9.93
C ILE A 240 -7.71 18.05 -11.20
N ASN A 241 -7.99 19.38 -11.21
CA ASN A 241 -8.59 20.02 -12.35
C ASN A 241 -7.61 20.10 -13.52
N SER A 242 -6.34 20.41 -13.25
CA SER A 242 -5.27 20.36 -14.23
C SER A 242 -5.11 18.97 -14.83
N PHE A 243 -5.14 17.93 -13.99
CA PHE A 243 -5.07 16.55 -14.47
C PHE A 243 -6.26 16.17 -15.36
N ILE A 244 -7.49 16.57 -15.00
CA ILE A 244 -8.70 16.32 -15.80
C ILE A 244 -8.63 17.12 -17.12
N ALA A 245 -8.10 18.34 -17.11
CA ALA A 245 -7.90 19.18 -18.28
C ALA A 245 -6.80 18.67 -19.25
N GLY A 246 -6.05 17.64 -18.84
CA GLY A 246 -5.05 17.01 -19.70
C GLY A 246 -3.65 17.61 -19.58
N CYS A 247 -3.27 18.15 -18.41
CA CYS A 247 -1.92 18.69 -18.19
C CYS A 247 -0.84 17.67 -18.56
N GLU A 248 0.28 18.13 -19.08
CA GLU A 248 1.48 17.31 -19.26
C GLU A 248 2.13 17.04 -17.91
N PRO A 249 2.86 15.91 -17.76
CA PRO A 249 3.64 15.64 -16.59
C PRO A 249 4.80 16.64 -16.46
N THR A 250 5.22 16.89 -15.23
CA THR A 250 6.40 17.70 -14.91
C THR A 250 7.62 16.78 -14.86
N ASP A 251 8.67 17.17 -15.55
CA ASP A 251 9.94 16.46 -15.48
C ASP A 251 10.58 16.60 -14.08
N ASP A 252 11.09 15.50 -13.53
CA ASP A 252 11.71 15.41 -12.20
C ASP A 252 13.18 14.93 -12.29
N GLY A 253 13.76 15.02 -13.48
CA GLY A 253 15.16 14.74 -13.74
C GLY A 253 15.48 13.29 -14.11
N GLU A 254 16.76 12.99 -14.05
CA GLU A 254 17.29 11.62 -14.31
C GLU A 254 17.11 10.73 -13.09
N GLY A 255 16.86 9.46 -13.33
CA GLY A 255 16.80 8.41 -12.32
C GLY A 255 17.52 7.15 -12.77
N GLY A 256 17.60 6.15 -11.89
CA GLY A 256 18.23 4.87 -12.20
C GLY A 256 19.76 4.93 -12.15
N SER A 257 20.35 5.90 -11.41
CA SER A 257 21.81 5.89 -11.20
C SER A 257 22.23 4.66 -10.40
N PHE A 258 23.51 4.30 -10.48
CA PHE A 258 24.04 3.18 -9.70
C PHE A 258 23.87 3.40 -8.19
N GLU A 259 24.06 4.62 -7.72
CA GLU A 259 23.88 4.99 -6.32
C GLU A 259 22.42 4.82 -5.88
N GLU A 260 21.49 5.22 -6.73
CA GLU A 260 20.05 5.04 -6.46
C GLU A 260 19.67 3.55 -6.45
N TYR A 261 20.12 2.80 -7.45
CA TYR A 261 19.94 1.35 -7.50
C TYR A 261 20.49 0.68 -6.23
N LEU A 262 21.71 1.02 -5.82
CA LEU A 262 22.34 0.51 -4.61
C LEU A 262 21.49 0.81 -3.38
N MET A 263 21.04 2.07 -3.21
CA MET A 263 20.22 2.49 -2.09
C MET A 263 18.88 1.74 -2.03
N LEU A 264 18.23 1.52 -3.16
CA LEU A 264 16.95 0.80 -3.25
C LEU A 264 17.13 -0.69 -2.94
N ARG A 265 18.18 -1.32 -3.49
CA ARG A 265 18.48 -2.74 -3.27
C ARG A 265 18.86 -3.06 -1.82
N LEU A 266 19.49 -2.13 -1.11
CA LEU A 266 19.80 -2.30 0.32
C LEU A 266 18.56 -2.37 1.22
N ARG A 267 17.38 -2.08 0.69
CA ARG A 267 16.10 -2.31 1.41
C ARG A 267 15.69 -3.78 1.44
N LEU A 268 16.14 -4.57 0.46
CA LEU A 268 15.74 -5.96 0.29
C LEU A 268 16.61 -6.89 1.13
N ASN A 269 16.02 -7.94 1.71
CA ASN A 269 16.77 -8.94 2.47
C ASN A 269 17.76 -9.73 1.62
N ASN A 270 17.50 -9.90 0.31
CA ASN A 270 18.46 -10.53 -0.61
C ASN A 270 19.57 -9.59 -1.07
N GLY A 271 19.52 -8.32 -0.71
CA GLY A 271 20.56 -7.34 -0.95
C GLY A 271 20.90 -7.15 -2.44
N LEU A 272 22.18 -6.91 -2.69
CA LEU A 272 22.74 -6.82 -4.04
C LEU A 272 23.04 -8.23 -4.56
N VAL A 273 22.48 -8.56 -5.70
CA VAL A 273 22.73 -9.81 -6.43
C VAL A 273 23.42 -9.50 -7.75
#